data_0a289b3c9e8cf295deef00349f142432
#
_entry.id   0a289b3c9e8cf295deef00349f142432
#
_cell.length_a   1.000
_cell.length_b   1.000
_cell.length_c   1.000
_cell.angle_alpha   90.00
_cell.angle_beta   90.00
_cell.angle_gamma   90.00
#
_symmetry.space_group_name_H-M   'P 1'
#
loop_
_entity.id
_entity.type
_entity.pdbx_description
1 polymer ?
#
loop_
_entity_poly.entity_id
_entity_poly.type
_entity_poly.pdbx_seq_one_letter_code
_entity_poly.pdbx_strand_id
1 'polypeptide(L)'
;MTRAVGVGVLVLSLALTGCDGKKDKKRGKHKASSSHSRTAGGGTAGMGSLSAARRAEAILPPLDTMPAALRHVSTELHSRAKAPSVCKDPGGKCKGAVANGRVGYRSGDKAEGAGYDVIVYKNARAAERAFTVWQSYAQNNKHEVTVLQGPPHGDASLMYGYESPSRTNTLTMVIRQDQYIGTLDVRDASGALAARTDMKALSEVYAKRLVQATQDETPSATAAHVKV
;
A
#
# COMPACT_ATOMS: atom_id res chain seq x y z
N MET A 1 55.83 -8.56 11.02
CA MET A 1 55.74 -9.16 9.66
C MET A 1 54.65 -8.40 8.90
N THR A 2 55.10 -7.50 8.04
CA THR A 2 54.28 -6.53 7.29
C THR A 2 54.02 -7.10 5.92
N ARG A 3 52.76 -7.22 5.50
CA ARG A 3 52.38 -7.49 4.10
C ARG A 3 51.45 -6.39 3.62
N ALA A 4 51.96 -5.58 2.71
CA ALA A 4 51.23 -4.65 1.90
C ALA A 4 50.60 -5.40 0.71
N VAL A 5 49.35 -5.10 0.36
CA VAL A 5 48.68 -5.55 -0.88
C VAL A 5 48.05 -4.34 -1.55
N GLY A 6 48.37 -4.24 -2.82
CA GLY A 6 48.21 -3.07 -3.66
C GLY A 6 46.78 -2.77 -4.12
N VAL A 7 46.60 -1.49 -4.42
CA VAL A 7 45.45 -0.85 -5.02
C VAL A 7 45.53 -0.98 -6.55
N GLY A 8 44.56 -1.63 -7.16
CA GLY A 8 44.33 -1.64 -8.60
C GLY A 8 43.18 -0.71 -8.96
N VAL A 9 43.50 0.44 -9.55
CA VAL A 9 42.53 1.38 -10.12
C VAL A 9 42.28 0.96 -11.59
N LEU A 10 41.04 0.62 -11.88
CA LEU A 10 40.58 0.32 -13.25
C LEU A 10 39.68 1.49 -13.70
N VAL A 11 40.22 2.32 -14.57
CA VAL A 11 39.52 3.44 -15.21
C VAL A 11 38.88 2.89 -16.49
N LEU A 12 37.52 2.89 -16.53
CA LEU A 12 36.78 2.65 -17.76
C LEU A 12 36.25 3.98 -18.30
N SER A 13 36.81 4.38 -19.42
CA SER A 13 36.34 5.52 -20.23
C SER A 13 35.11 5.09 -21.05
N LEU A 14 34.00 5.76 -20.94
CA LEU A 14 32.82 5.60 -21.79
C LEU A 14 32.69 6.82 -22.71
N ALA A 15 32.77 6.55 -23.98
CA ALA A 15 32.60 7.49 -25.08
C ALA A 15 31.12 7.92 -25.21
N LEU A 16 30.90 9.23 -25.27
CA LEU A 16 29.65 9.89 -25.65
C LEU A 16 29.52 9.90 -27.18
N THR A 17 28.55 9.21 -27.73
CA THR A 17 28.06 9.46 -29.08
C THR A 17 26.75 10.19 -29.01
N GLY A 18 26.76 11.45 -29.41
CA GLY A 18 25.59 12.28 -29.64
C GLY A 18 24.86 11.87 -30.92
N CYS A 19 23.55 11.92 -30.90
CA CYS A 19 22.70 12.00 -32.09
C CYS A 19 21.76 13.18 -31.97
N ASP A 20 22.04 14.16 -32.80
CA ASP A 20 21.23 15.33 -33.10
C ASP A 20 20.10 14.91 -34.06
N GLY A 21 18.86 15.30 -33.80
CA GLY A 21 17.69 14.87 -34.57
C GLY A 21 16.55 15.90 -34.50
N LYS A 22 16.68 16.93 -35.37
CA LYS A 22 15.68 17.79 -36.01
C LYS A 22 14.24 17.85 -35.45
N LYS A 23 13.86 19.11 -35.15
CA LYS A 23 12.52 19.66 -35.03
C LYS A 23 11.68 19.44 -36.30
N ASP A 24 10.47 18.93 -36.13
CA ASP A 24 9.37 19.19 -37.05
C ASP A 24 8.12 19.62 -36.27
N LYS A 25 7.75 20.89 -36.49
CA LYS A 25 6.47 21.50 -36.12
C LYS A 25 5.39 20.97 -37.06
N LYS A 26 4.39 20.23 -36.55
CA LYS A 26 3.09 20.13 -37.21
C LYS A 26 1.97 20.53 -36.27
N ARG A 27 1.37 21.65 -36.62
CA ARG A 27 0.12 22.22 -36.12
C ARG A 27 -1.03 21.29 -36.57
N GLY A 28 -1.71 20.62 -35.67
CA GLY A 28 -2.85 19.74 -35.96
C GLY A 28 -4.07 20.14 -35.13
N LYS A 29 -5.12 20.52 -35.83
CA LYS A 29 -6.44 21.02 -35.47
C LYS A 29 -7.13 20.27 -34.32
N HIS A 30 -7.74 21.03 -33.42
CA HIS A 30 -8.77 20.59 -32.47
C HIS A 30 -9.91 19.90 -33.22
N LYS A 31 -10.15 18.63 -32.91
CA LYS A 31 -11.42 17.98 -33.15
C LYS A 31 -12.09 17.80 -31.78
N ALA A 32 -13.22 18.48 -31.62
CA ALA A 32 -14.15 18.26 -30.54
C ALA A 32 -14.58 16.77 -30.55
N SER A 33 -14.26 16.04 -29.49
CA SER A 33 -14.74 14.68 -29.29
C SER A 33 -16.04 14.75 -28.53
N SER A 34 -17.11 14.36 -29.21
CA SER A 34 -18.45 14.19 -28.69
C SER A 34 -18.47 13.26 -27.47
N SER A 35 -19.04 13.77 -26.39
CA SER A 35 -19.44 12.99 -25.21
C SER A 35 -20.46 11.94 -25.61
N HIS A 36 -20.02 10.70 -25.78
CA HIS A 36 -20.93 9.55 -25.80
C HIS A 36 -21.26 9.19 -24.34
N SER A 37 -22.43 9.59 -23.90
CA SER A 37 -23.11 9.01 -22.74
C SER A 37 -23.28 7.52 -22.98
N ARG A 38 -22.42 6.70 -22.38
CA ARG A 38 -22.65 5.26 -22.29
C ARG A 38 -23.63 5.01 -21.17
N THR A 39 -24.85 4.68 -21.57
CA THR A 39 -25.89 4.08 -20.74
C THR A 39 -25.30 2.94 -19.92
N ALA A 40 -25.53 2.99 -18.61
CA ALA A 40 -25.11 1.98 -17.65
C ALA A 40 -25.79 0.65 -17.91
N GLY A 41 -25.15 -0.23 -18.65
CA GLY A 41 -25.40 -1.68 -18.61
C GLY A 41 -24.63 -2.22 -17.42
N GLY A 42 -25.32 -2.52 -16.31
CA GLY A 42 -24.73 -3.00 -15.07
C GLY A 42 -24.24 -4.46 -15.15
N GLY A 43 -23.15 -4.68 -15.86
CA GLY A 43 -22.31 -5.84 -15.64
C GLY A 43 -21.19 -5.40 -14.69
N THR A 44 -21.09 -6.00 -13.51
CA THR A 44 -19.95 -5.83 -12.61
C THR A 44 -18.72 -6.35 -13.33
N ALA A 45 -17.93 -5.44 -13.90
CA ALA A 45 -16.63 -5.79 -14.46
C ALA A 45 -15.76 -6.35 -13.35
N GLY A 46 -15.29 -7.60 -13.48
CA GLY A 46 -14.41 -8.23 -12.50
C GLY A 46 -13.12 -7.43 -12.31
N MET A 47 -12.46 -7.64 -11.19
CA MET A 47 -11.22 -6.93 -10.81
C MET A 47 -10.11 -7.05 -11.86
N GLY A 48 -10.05 -8.19 -12.59
CA GLY A 48 -9.07 -8.45 -13.63
C GLY A 48 -9.14 -7.50 -14.82
N SER A 49 -10.33 -6.96 -15.13
CA SER A 49 -10.54 -5.99 -16.18
C SER A 49 -10.13 -4.56 -15.79
N LEU A 50 -9.91 -4.31 -14.50
CA LEU A 50 -9.53 -2.99 -13.99
C LEU A 50 -8.03 -2.73 -14.18
N SER A 51 -7.68 -1.45 -14.37
CA SER A 51 -6.28 -1.02 -14.26
C SER A 51 -5.76 -1.26 -12.84
N ALA A 52 -4.42 -1.37 -12.68
CA ALA A 52 -3.82 -1.58 -11.36
C ALA A 52 -4.21 -0.49 -10.34
N ALA A 53 -4.31 0.78 -10.78
CA ALA A 53 -4.75 1.87 -9.91
C ALA A 53 -6.22 1.71 -9.48
N ARG A 54 -7.09 1.29 -10.37
CA ARG A 54 -8.51 1.02 -10.05
C ARG A 54 -8.66 -0.19 -9.14
N ARG A 55 -7.83 -1.21 -9.29
CA ARG A 55 -7.79 -2.33 -8.34
C ARG A 55 -7.36 -1.86 -6.95
N ALA A 56 -6.31 -1.03 -6.86
CA ALA A 56 -5.90 -0.45 -5.59
C ALA A 56 -7.04 0.35 -4.93
N GLU A 57 -7.76 1.17 -5.69
CA GLU A 57 -8.90 1.95 -5.22
C GLU A 57 -10.04 1.04 -4.71
N ALA A 58 -10.39 0.00 -5.45
CA ALA A 58 -11.46 -0.92 -5.09
C ALA A 58 -11.18 -1.73 -3.81
N ILE A 59 -9.90 -2.06 -3.54
CA ILE A 59 -9.49 -2.78 -2.33
C ILE A 59 -9.65 -1.91 -1.07
N LEU A 60 -9.40 -0.61 -1.17
CA LEU A 60 -9.50 0.29 -0.03
C LEU A 60 -10.96 0.39 0.46
N PRO A 61 -11.21 0.33 1.78
CA PRO A 61 -12.57 0.45 2.29
C PRO A 61 -13.12 1.85 2.02
N PRO A 62 -14.30 2.01 1.43
CA PRO A 62 -14.96 3.32 1.32
C PRO A 62 -15.56 3.73 2.68
N LEU A 63 -15.83 5.02 2.83
CA LEU A 63 -16.27 5.63 4.10
C LEU A 63 -17.51 4.97 4.71
N ASP A 64 -18.48 4.61 3.89
CA ASP A 64 -19.75 3.99 4.31
C ASP A 64 -19.57 2.56 4.87
N THR A 65 -18.43 1.94 4.59
CA THR A 65 -18.08 0.61 5.11
C THR A 65 -17.27 0.67 6.42
N MET A 66 -16.95 1.87 6.91
CA MET A 66 -16.17 2.04 8.13
C MET A 66 -17.05 2.06 9.38
N PRO A 67 -16.51 1.72 10.58
CA PRO A 67 -17.19 1.89 11.85
C PRO A 67 -17.72 3.31 12.05
N ALA A 68 -18.84 3.44 12.78
CA ALA A 68 -19.45 4.74 13.02
C ALA A 68 -18.51 5.74 13.74
N ALA A 69 -17.61 5.24 14.59
CA ALA A 69 -16.62 6.05 15.27
C ALA A 69 -15.56 6.63 14.31
N LEU A 70 -15.20 5.91 13.24
CA LEU A 70 -14.14 6.28 12.30
C LEU A 70 -14.67 6.89 10.99
N ARG A 71 -15.66 7.78 11.06
CA ARG A 71 -16.32 8.36 9.87
C ARG A 71 -15.76 9.70 9.40
N HIS A 72 -14.71 10.19 10.03
CA HIS A 72 -14.04 11.40 9.55
C HIS A 72 -12.84 11.03 8.67
N VAL A 73 -12.88 11.40 7.40
CA VAL A 73 -11.76 11.18 6.49
C VAL A 73 -10.56 12.02 6.96
N SER A 74 -9.47 11.36 7.29
CA SER A 74 -8.20 11.99 7.69
C SER A 74 -7.23 12.12 6.51
N THR A 75 -7.32 11.19 5.56
CA THR A 75 -6.58 11.21 4.31
C THR A 75 -7.56 10.81 3.21
N GLU A 76 -7.74 11.67 2.23
CA GLU A 76 -8.63 11.37 1.10
C GLU A 76 -8.17 10.11 0.36
N LEU A 77 -9.16 9.35 -0.12
CA LEU A 77 -8.90 8.19 -0.95
C LEU A 77 -8.23 8.62 -2.24
N HIS A 78 -7.07 8.06 -2.51
CA HIS A 78 -6.40 8.26 -3.78
C HIS A 78 -5.70 6.96 -4.22
N SER A 79 -5.63 6.79 -5.53
CA SER A 79 -4.87 5.70 -6.15
C SER A 79 -3.99 6.25 -7.27
N ARG A 80 -2.84 5.65 -7.49
CA ARG A 80 -1.88 6.08 -8.50
C ARG A 80 -1.33 4.88 -9.27
N ALA A 81 -1.20 5.05 -10.59
CA ALA A 81 -0.55 4.08 -11.49
C ALA A 81 1.00 4.12 -11.42
N LYS A 82 1.55 4.63 -10.32
CA LYS A 82 3.01 4.69 -10.06
C LYS A 82 3.27 4.20 -8.66
N ALA A 83 4.47 3.73 -8.41
CA ALA A 83 4.91 3.38 -7.07
C ALA A 83 4.73 4.57 -6.10
N PRO A 84 4.34 4.31 -4.85
CA PRO A 84 4.15 5.37 -3.86
C PRO A 84 5.45 6.13 -3.58
N SER A 85 5.32 7.37 -3.10
CA SER A 85 6.48 8.19 -2.73
C SER A 85 7.35 7.56 -1.64
N VAL A 86 6.75 6.75 -0.77
CA VAL A 86 7.45 5.94 0.24
C VAL A 86 8.41 4.91 -0.37
N CYS A 87 8.29 4.63 -1.67
CA CYS A 87 9.17 3.73 -2.40
C CYS A 87 10.54 4.34 -2.75
N LYS A 88 10.81 5.55 -2.34
CA LYS A 88 12.17 6.12 -2.36
C LYS A 88 13.09 5.48 -1.31
N ASP A 89 12.52 4.66 -0.43
CA ASP A 89 13.26 3.88 0.55
C ASP A 89 14.20 2.88 -0.16
N PRO A 90 15.52 2.91 0.12
CA PRO A 90 16.50 2.01 -0.48
C PRO A 90 16.25 0.52 -0.18
N GLY A 91 15.33 0.20 0.76
CA GLY A 91 15.03 -1.16 1.18
C GLY A 91 14.35 -2.07 0.13
N GLY A 92 13.93 -1.54 -1.02
CA GLY A 92 13.38 -2.37 -2.11
C GLY A 92 11.94 -2.84 -1.91
N LYS A 93 11.21 -2.35 -0.89
CA LYS A 93 9.81 -2.68 -0.61
C LYS A 93 8.90 -2.53 -1.84
N CYS A 94 9.24 -1.62 -2.72
CA CYS A 94 8.40 -1.29 -3.87
C CYS A 94 8.94 -1.83 -5.21
N LYS A 95 9.97 -2.67 -5.19
CA LYS A 95 10.49 -3.26 -6.43
C LYS A 95 9.45 -4.14 -7.11
N GLY A 96 8.96 -3.70 -8.25
CA GLY A 96 7.90 -4.37 -9.01
C GLY A 96 6.48 -3.91 -8.66
N ALA A 97 6.32 -2.86 -7.84
CA ALA A 97 5.06 -2.17 -7.64
C ALA A 97 4.62 -1.47 -8.94
N VAL A 98 3.34 -1.60 -9.28
CA VAL A 98 2.74 -1.02 -10.51
C VAL A 98 1.66 0.01 -10.18
N ALA A 99 1.10 -0.04 -8.96
CA ALA A 99 0.15 0.95 -8.47
C ALA A 99 0.12 0.93 -6.93
N ASN A 100 -0.45 1.97 -6.36
CA ASN A 100 -0.78 2.03 -4.94
C ASN A 100 -2.04 2.84 -4.70
N GLY A 101 -2.65 2.62 -3.53
CA GLY A 101 -3.74 3.45 -3.03
C GLY A 101 -3.61 3.65 -1.52
N ARG A 102 -4.21 4.72 -1.03
CA ARG A 102 -4.24 5.09 0.39
C ARG A 102 -5.55 5.74 0.76
N VAL A 103 -6.04 5.46 1.96
CA VAL A 103 -7.13 6.18 2.61
C VAL A 103 -6.93 6.15 4.13
N GLY A 104 -7.37 7.19 4.82
CA GLY A 104 -7.29 7.26 6.29
C GLY A 104 -8.59 7.79 6.90
N TYR A 105 -8.92 7.26 8.07
CA TYR A 105 -10.11 7.60 8.84
C TYR A 105 -9.73 7.93 10.28
N ARG A 106 -10.57 8.68 10.97
CA ARG A 106 -10.39 9.03 12.39
C ARG A 106 -11.72 9.23 13.07
N SER A 107 -11.71 9.17 14.40
CA SER A 107 -12.81 9.62 15.27
C SER A 107 -12.94 11.15 15.24
N GLY A 108 -14.11 11.64 15.67
CA GLY A 108 -14.38 13.08 15.72
C GLY A 108 -13.44 13.86 16.64
N ASP A 109 -13.03 13.24 17.75
CA ASP A 109 -12.06 13.78 18.71
C ASP A 109 -10.59 13.54 18.32
N LYS A 110 -10.35 12.81 17.20
CA LYS A 110 -9.03 12.42 16.70
C LYS A 110 -8.23 11.48 17.61
N ALA A 111 -8.89 10.90 18.62
CA ALA A 111 -8.25 9.97 19.54
C ALA A 111 -7.92 8.64 18.86
N GLU A 112 -8.81 8.21 17.96
CA GLU A 112 -8.69 6.96 17.22
C GLU A 112 -8.48 7.21 15.73
N GLY A 113 -7.86 6.26 15.05
CA GLY A 113 -7.64 6.34 13.61
C GLY A 113 -7.25 5.03 12.98
N ALA A 114 -7.63 4.86 11.71
CA ALA A 114 -7.23 3.75 10.86
C ALA A 114 -6.72 4.27 9.51
N GLY A 115 -5.52 3.86 9.13
CA GLY A 115 -4.92 4.16 7.83
C GLY A 115 -4.78 2.88 7.02
N TYR A 116 -5.26 2.89 5.79
CA TYR A 116 -5.17 1.77 4.86
C TYR A 116 -4.31 2.15 3.68
N ASP A 117 -3.28 1.35 3.40
CA ASP A 117 -2.47 1.44 2.19
C ASP A 117 -2.51 0.10 1.47
N VAL A 118 -2.56 0.13 0.15
CA VAL A 118 -2.39 -1.05 -0.68
C VAL A 118 -1.37 -0.78 -1.78
N ILE A 119 -0.48 -1.75 -1.99
CA ILE A 119 0.46 -1.75 -3.10
C ILE A 119 0.13 -2.94 -4.00
N VAL A 120 -0.07 -2.65 -5.28
CA VAL A 120 -0.28 -3.66 -6.32
C VAL A 120 1.06 -3.94 -6.97
N TYR A 121 1.49 -5.19 -6.97
CA TYR A 121 2.72 -5.63 -7.64
C TYR A 121 2.38 -6.27 -8.99
N LYS A 122 3.37 -6.37 -9.85
CA LYS A 122 3.21 -6.98 -11.18
C LYS A 122 2.86 -8.48 -11.13
N ASN A 123 3.17 -9.17 -10.04
CA ASN A 123 2.85 -10.57 -9.76
C ASN A 123 3.13 -10.92 -8.28
N ALA A 124 2.65 -12.09 -7.84
CA ALA A 124 2.81 -12.63 -6.49
C ALA A 124 4.28 -12.71 -6.04
N ARG A 125 5.19 -13.16 -6.92
CA ARG A 125 6.63 -13.26 -6.60
C ARG A 125 7.27 -11.89 -6.31
N ALA A 126 6.77 -10.81 -6.93
CA ALA A 126 7.25 -9.47 -6.61
C ALA A 126 6.73 -9.00 -5.25
N ALA A 127 5.46 -9.31 -4.91
CA ALA A 127 4.89 -9.03 -3.60
C ALA A 127 5.58 -9.84 -2.47
N GLU A 128 5.88 -11.11 -2.71
CA GLU A 128 6.61 -11.96 -1.77
C GLU A 128 7.99 -11.39 -1.42
N ARG A 129 8.78 -10.99 -2.43
CA ARG A 129 10.08 -10.34 -2.18
C ARG A 129 9.95 -9.03 -1.41
N ALA A 130 8.93 -8.24 -1.74
CA ALA A 130 8.67 -7.01 -1.02
C ALA A 130 8.25 -7.26 0.43
N PHE A 131 7.44 -8.30 0.69
CA PHE A 131 7.06 -8.71 2.05
C PHE A 131 8.27 -9.13 2.88
N THR A 132 9.22 -9.86 2.30
CA THR A 132 10.50 -10.20 2.97
C THR A 132 11.26 -8.95 3.41
N VAL A 133 11.22 -7.86 2.62
CA VAL A 133 11.83 -6.58 3.01
C VAL A 133 11.09 -5.96 4.20
N TRP A 134 9.76 -6.07 4.28
CA TRP A 134 8.99 -5.63 5.44
C TRP A 134 9.37 -6.41 6.69
N GLN A 135 9.51 -7.74 6.59
CA GLN A 135 9.96 -8.59 7.70
C GLN A 135 11.36 -8.20 8.16
N SER A 136 12.29 -8.03 7.23
CA SER A 136 13.66 -7.61 7.53
C SER A 136 13.70 -6.23 8.20
N TYR A 137 12.87 -5.28 7.76
CA TYR A 137 12.74 -3.97 8.40
C TYR A 137 12.31 -4.12 9.86
N ALA A 138 11.24 -4.85 10.14
CA ALA A 138 10.74 -5.03 11.50
C ALA A 138 11.74 -5.76 12.40
N GLN A 139 12.50 -6.72 11.87
CA GLN A 139 13.51 -7.47 12.63
C GLN A 139 14.78 -6.67 12.92
N ASN A 140 15.18 -5.80 11.99
CA ASN A 140 16.44 -5.06 12.11
C ASN A 140 16.30 -3.70 12.80
N ASN A 141 15.09 -3.14 12.91
CA ASN A 141 14.83 -1.86 13.55
C ASN A 141 14.23 -1.99 14.95
N LYS A 142 14.80 -2.87 15.77
CA LYS A 142 14.33 -3.16 17.14
C LYS A 142 14.30 -1.95 18.07
N HIS A 143 14.98 -0.87 17.73
CA HIS A 143 14.94 0.41 18.47
C HIS A 143 13.72 1.26 18.14
N GLU A 144 13.03 0.97 17.03
CA GLU A 144 11.91 1.74 16.56
C GLU A 144 10.59 0.96 16.59
N VAL A 145 10.68 -0.38 16.45
CA VAL A 145 9.51 -1.25 16.36
C VAL A 145 9.68 -2.53 17.14
N THR A 146 8.61 -2.98 17.78
CA THR A 146 8.50 -4.30 18.39
C THR A 146 7.58 -5.17 17.55
N VAL A 147 8.09 -6.32 17.09
CA VAL A 147 7.28 -7.33 16.39
C VAL A 147 6.33 -7.98 17.38
N LEU A 148 5.06 -8.07 17.03
CA LEU A 148 3.98 -8.56 17.87
C LEU A 148 3.36 -9.81 17.22
N GLN A 149 2.78 -10.67 18.08
CA GLN A 149 1.93 -11.74 17.59
C GLN A 149 0.59 -11.15 17.17
N GLY A 150 0.25 -11.30 15.89
CA GLY A 150 -1.02 -10.88 15.30
C GLY A 150 -1.81 -12.05 14.74
N PRO A 151 -3.08 -11.83 14.37
CA PRO A 151 -3.87 -12.83 13.67
C PRO A 151 -3.22 -13.15 12.32
N PRO A 152 -3.23 -14.45 11.91
CA PRO A 152 -2.77 -14.82 10.58
C PRO A 152 -3.76 -14.35 9.53
N HIS A 153 -3.30 -13.63 8.52
CA HIS A 153 -4.10 -13.14 7.40
C HIS A 153 -3.38 -13.36 6.07
N GLY A 154 -4.16 -13.63 5.02
CA GLY A 154 -3.65 -13.81 3.67
C GLY A 154 -2.62 -14.94 3.56
N ASP A 155 -1.73 -14.85 2.57
CA ASP A 155 -0.62 -15.80 2.40
C ASP A 155 0.50 -15.59 3.42
N ALA A 156 0.63 -14.38 3.95
CA ALA A 156 1.54 -14.01 5.04
C ALA A 156 1.11 -12.70 5.70
N SER A 157 1.36 -12.58 6.99
CA SER A 157 1.12 -11.35 7.74
C SER A 157 2.21 -11.07 8.76
N LEU A 158 2.36 -9.78 9.09
CA LEU A 158 3.33 -9.27 10.06
C LEU A 158 2.66 -8.14 10.84
N MET A 159 2.69 -8.21 12.17
CA MET A 159 2.23 -7.13 13.04
C MET A 159 3.39 -6.57 13.86
N TYR A 160 3.44 -5.25 14.00
CA TYR A 160 4.39 -4.58 14.87
C TYR A 160 3.82 -3.28 15.46
N GLY A 161 4.33 -2.90 16.61
CA GLY A 161 4.06 -1.61 17.25
C GLY A 161 5.30 -0.71 17.19
N TYR A 162 5.08 0.61 17.31
CA TYR A 162 6.18 1.58 17.37
C TYR A 162 6.57 1.88 18.81
N GLU A 163 7.89 1.94 19.05
CA GLU A 163 8.48 2.36 20.35
C GLU A 163 8.67 3.87 20.45
N SER A 164 8.44 4.60 19.37
CA SER A 164 8.61 6.06 19.36
C SER A 164 7.49 6.77 20.15
N PRO A 165 7.82 7.75 21.01
CA PRO A 165 6.82 8.54 21.76
C PRO A 165 5.76 9.22 20.87
N SER A 166 6.11 9.58 19.63
CA SER A 166 5.20 10.19 18.67
C SER A 166 4.24 9.19 18.01
N ARG A 167 4.47 7.88 18.17
CA ARG A 167 3.69 6.78 17.60
C ARG A 167 3.29 5.73 18.63
N THR A 168 3.40 6.04 19.93
CA THR A 168 2.86 5.20 20.99
C THR A 168 1.38 4.91 20.69
N ASN A 169 0.95 3.68 20.96
CA ASN A 169 -0.40 3.20 20.65
C ASN A 169 -0.74 3.09 19.16
N THR A 170 0.26 3.12 18.27
CA THR A 170 0.06 2.81 16.86
C THR A 170 0.53 1.39 16.57
N LEU A 171 -0.34 0.57 16.03
CA LEU A 171 -0.04 -0.76 15.54
C LEU A 171 -0.11 -0.78 14.02
N THR A 172 0.79 -1.52 13.41
CA THR A 172 0.80 -1.75 11.97
C THR A 172 0.66 -3.23 11.68
N MET A 173 -0.29 -3.58 10.80
CA MET A 173 -0.45 -4.90 10.21
C MET A 173 -0.09 -4.82 8.74
N VAL A 174 0.83 -5.67 8.29
CA VAL A 174 1.16 -5.87 6.87
C VAL A 174 0.61 -7.22 6.45
N ILE A 175 -0.18 -7.26 5.40
CA ILE A 175 -0.83 -8.47 4.86
C ILE A 175 -0.39 -8.65 3.41
N ARG A 176 0.20 -9.79 3.08
CA ARG A 176 0.42 -10.19 1.70
C ARG A 176 -0.69 -11.14 1.26
N GLN A 177 -1.30 -10.85 0.13
CA GLN A 177 -2.27 -11.71 -0.54
C GLN A 177 -1.99 -11.68 -2.04
N ASP A 178 -1.44 -12.78 -2.58
CA ASP A 178 -1.03 -12.89 -3.98
C ASP A 178 -0.14 -11.70 -4.41
N GLN A 179 -0.56 -10.92 -5.38
CA GLN A 179 0.16 -9.74 -5.90
C GLN A 179 -0.10 -8.44 -5.12
N TYR A 180 -0.82 -8.50 -4.00
CA TYR A 180 -1.15 -7.35 -3.19
C TYR A 180 -0.39 -7.37 -1.86
N ILE A 181 0.05 -6.19 -1.42
CA ILE A 181 0.43 -5.96 -0.02
C ILE A 181 -0.47 -4.85 0.51
N GLY A 182 -1.29 -5.20 1.50
CA GLY A 182 -2.08 -4.27 2.28
C GLY A 182 -1.35 -3.91 3.57
N THR A 183 -1.39 -2.63 3.95
CA THR A 183 -0.93 -2.17 5.25
C THR A 183 -2.08 -1.48 5.97
N LEU A 184 -2.31 -1.85 7.21
CA LEU A 184 -3.29 -1.23 8.10
C LEU A 184 -2.56 -0.67 9.31
N ASP A 185 -2.64 0.63 9.50
CA ASP A 185 -2.20 1.33 10.71
C ASP A 185 -3.42 1.63 11.57
N VAL A 186 -3.41 1.19 12.83
CA VAL A 186 -4.44 1.52 13.82
C VAL A 186 -3.81 2.29 14.94
N ARG A 187 -4.42 3.41 15.31
CA ARG A 187 -4.05 4.24 16.44
C ARG A 187 -5.25 4.36 17.37
N ASP A 188 -4.99 4.17 18.67
CA ASP A 188 -5.96 4.39 19.72
C ASP A 188 -5.29 5.11 20.90
N ALA A 189 -5.78 6.30 21.23
CA ALA A 189 -5.27 7.10 22.35
C ALA A 189 -5.59 6.48 23.73
N SER A 190 -6.58 5.56 23.81
CA SER A 190 -6.91 4.82 25.02
C SER A 190 -5.85 3.79 25.41
N GLY A 191 -4.96 3.44 24.50
CA GLY A 191 -3.80 2.61 24.75
C GLY A 191 -3.62 1.42 23.84
N ALA A 192 -2.51 0.71 24.02
CA ALA A 192 -2.10 -0.39 23.14
C ALA A 192 -3.07 -1.60 23.16
N LEU A 193 -3.82 -1.81 24.25
CA LEU A 193 -4.77 -2.93 24.34
C LEU A 193 -6.01 -2.67 23.46
N ALA A 194 -6.56 -1.45 23.50
CA ALA A 194 -7.67 -1.04 22.66
C ALA A 194 -7.25 -1.07 21.18
N ALA A 195 -6.09 -0.50 20.83
CA ALA A 195 -5.53 -0.57 19.49
C ALA A 195 -5.38 -2.01 18.98
N ARG A 196 -5.07 -3.00 19.84
CA ARG A 196 -4.99 -4.43 19.45
C ARG A 196 -6.36 -5.02 19.11
N THR A 197 -7.41 -4.63 19.85
CA THR A 197 -8.77 -5.09 19.59
C THR A 197 -9.25 -4.58 18.25
N ASP A 198 -9.06 -3.29 18.00
CA ASP A 198 -9.44 -2.65 16.74
C ASP A 198 -8.62 -3.20 15.56
N MET A 199 -7.31 -3.39 15.74
CA MET A 199 -6.45 -4.00 14.75
C MET A 199 -6.96 -5.37 14.33
N LYS A 200 -7.34 -6.23 15.29
CA LYS A 200 -7.87 -7.56 14.99
C LYS A 200 -9.13 -7.49 14.11
N ALA A 201 -10.08 -6.65 14.50
CA ALA A 201 -11.36 -6.54 13.80
C ALA A 201 -11.21 -5.90 12.41
N LEU A 202 -10.46 -4.79 12.32
CA LEU A 202 -10.28 -4.08 11.06
C LEU A 202 -9.38 -4.85 10.08
N SER A 203 -8.34 -5.55 10.58
CA SER A 203 -7.47 -6.36 9.73
C SER A 203 -8.19 -7.58 9.14
N GLU A 204 -9.13 -8.18 9.85
CA GLU A 204 -9.95 -9.28 9.32
C GLU A 204 -10.79 -8.81 8.10
N VAL A 205 -11.43 -7.66 8.22
CA VAL A 205 -12.20 -7.08 7.11
C VAL A 205 -11.28 -6.72 5.95
N TYR A 206 -10.14 -6.11 6.23
CA TYR A 206 -9.19 -5.74 5.18
C TYR A 206 -8.61 -6.95 4.46
N ALA A 207 -8.26 -8.02 5.19
CA ALA A 207 -7.81 -9.28 4.61
C ALA A 207 -8.87 -9.89 3.67
N LYS A 208 -10.16 -9.88 4.07
CA LYS A 208 -11.26 -10.33 3.22
C LYS A 208 -11.34 -9.55 1.91
N ARG A 209 -11.16 -8.22 1.94
CA ARG A 209 -11.14 -7.39 0.73
C ARG A 209 -9.98 -7.75 -0.20
N LEU A 210 -8.79 -8.02 0.35
CA LEU A 210 -7.63 -8.48 -0.42
C LEU A 210 -7.90 -9.84 -1.08
N VAL A 211 -8.50 -10.78 -0.36
CA VAL A 211 -8.89 -12.11 -0.89
C VAL A 211 -9.91 -11.97 -2.03
N GLN A 212 -10.97 -11.19 -1.83
CA GLN A 212 -11.97 -10.94 -2.88
C GLN A 212 -11.32 -10.38 -4.16
N ALA A 213 -10.35 -9.47 -3.99
CA ALA A 213 -9.62 -8.90 -5.14
C ALA A 213 -8.78 -9.96 -5.91
N THR A 214 -8.27 -11.00 -5.24
CA THR A 214 -7.55 -12.10 -5.92
C THR A 214 -8.48 -13.08 -6.62
N GLN A 215 -9.73 -13.14 -6.18
CA GLN A 215 -10.78 -13.98 -6.78
C GLN A 215 -11.53 -13.28 -7.93
N ASP A 216 -11.01 -12.14 -8.38
CA ASP A 216 -11.64 -11.28 -9.39
C ASP A 216 -13.00 -10.71 -8.96
N GLU A 217 -13.27 -10.68 -7.65
CA GLU A 217 -14.49 -10.14 -7.07
C GLU A 217 -14.31 -8.67 -6.70
N THR A 218 -15.37 -7.87 -6.82
CA THR A 218 -15.36 -6.50 -6.27
C THR A 218 -15.36 -6.57 -4.74
N PRO A 219 -14.34 -6.01 -4.04
CA PRO A 219 -14.27 -6.07 -2.59
C PRO A 219 -15.45 -5.41 -1.90
N SER A 220 -16.22 -6.19 -1.15
CA SER A 220 -17.46 -5.76 -0.48
C SER A 220 -17.45 -5.93 1.04
N ALA A 221 -16.41 -6.55 1.61
CA ALA A 221 -16.31 -6.70 3.06
C ALA A 221 -16.35 -5.35 3.77
N THR A 222 -17.13 -5.27 4.86
CA THR A 222 -17.43 -4.03 5.59
C THR A 222 -17.08 -4.14 7.07
N ALA A 223 -16.58 -3.07 7.65
CA ALA A 223 -16.32 -2.91 9.07
C ALA A 223 -17.41 -2.07 9.79
N ALA A 224 -18.50 -1.71 9.11
CA ALA A 224 -19.54 -0.83 9.65
C ALA A 224 -20.17 -1.35 10.98
N HIS A 225 -20.13 -2.66 11.22
CA HIS A 225 -20.62 -3.32 12.43
C HIS A 225 -19.55 -3.50 13.52
N VAL A 226 -18.30 -3.19 13.22
CA VAL A 226 -17.19 -3.29 14.18
C VAL A 226 -17.34 -2.16 15.20
N LYS A 227 -17.27 -2.52 16.47
CA LYS A 227 -17.18 -1.55 17.58
C LYS A 227 -15.69 -1.27 17.81
N VAL A 228 -15.27 -0.06 17.56
CA VAL A 228 -13.95 0.49 17.84
C VAL A 228 -14.11 1.59 18.88
#